data_77bc7aea919aecbb9ae7b90edf65bada
#
_entry.id   77bc7aea919aecbb9ae7b90edf65bada
#
_cell.length_a   1.000
_cell.length_b   1.000
_cell.length_c   1.000
_cell.angle_alpha   90.00
_cell.angle_beta   90.00
_cell.angle_gamma   90.00
#
_symmetry.space_group_name_H-M   'P 1'
#
loop_
_entity.id
_entity.type
_entity.pdbx_description
1 polymer ?
#
loop_
_entity_poly.entity_id
_entity_poly.type
_entity_poly.pdbx_seq_one_letter_code
_entity_poly.pdbx_strand_id
1 'polypeptide(L)'
;MRRKSSQRSLHLLKKRNDSSFRRIQTVIAHLKNRAECQIGDSMDEQNLIYDWNVVDYEYSRDSANHPHGVWFDDETLRDGLQSPSALNPSIDQKIELLTYMEKLGIQKVDLGLPGAGPFHLEHIDAMLSHIKENDFQIRPGAAVRTLMHDIEPLVDLQSKHEMQIQASAFLGTSPIRQFTEGWTMDKLVSTMEKAVSYAVDNDIPVMFVTEDTTRSKPEDVKLIYQRAMEIGVRRLCVCDTCGHVTPNGVKQLLSFIDEEVIKDAGYKRSEIEVNWHGHQDRGLGVANNLAAVEAGADVIHGTALGVGERAGNAPLDQTLVNLSLMGVINNDLSLLSEYVQKANEYIKVPLPRNYPVFGQDAFETGTGVHASAVIKAIRKGDMWLADRVYSGVPAGDFGLEQVIRIGHMSGRSNIIHWLESNGMEATDELVAHLFEVAKSQPRNMEDHEVRTAIADFQS
;
A
#
# COMPACT_ATOMS: atom_id res chain seq x y z
N MET A 1 8.15 -25.53 -49.68
CA MET A 1 8.29 -24.43 -48.69
C MET A 1 7.95 -24.80 -47.23
N ARG A 2 7.70 -26.06 -46.85
CA ARG A 2 7.34 -26.47 -45.46
C ARG A 2 8.49 -27.03 -44.58
N ARG A 3 9.72 -27.10 -45.06
CA ARG A 3 10.89 -27.64 -44.28
C ARG A 3 11.77 -26.60 -43.61
N LYS A 4 11.64 -25.28 -43.92
CA LYS A 4 12.48 -24.22 -43.34
C LYS A 4 11.88 -23.59 -42.06
N SER A 5 10.59 -23.80 -41.75
CA SER A 5 9.96 -23.24 -40.51
C SER A 5 10.22 -24.10 -39.25
N SER A 6 10.38 -25.43 -39.41
CA SER A 6 10.61 -26.32 -38.25
C SER A 6 12.03 -26.23 -37.68
N GLN A 7 13.04 -25.86 -38.46
CA GLN A 7 14.42 -25.72 -37.98
C GLN A 7 14.65 -24.41 -37.21
N ARG A 8 13.89 -23.34 -37.52
CA ARG A 8 13.97 -22.08 -36.73
C ARG A 8 13.30 -22.24 -35.36
N SER A 9 12.19 -22.95 -35.26
CA SER A 9 11.51 -23.19 -33.99
C SER A 9 12.32 -24.10 -33.06
N LEU A 10 13.03 -25.10 -33.59
CA LEU A 10 13.93 -25.94 -32.78
C LEU A 10 15.17 -25.20 -32.28
N HIS A 11 15.68 -24.23 -33.07
CA HIS A 11 16.86 -23.43 -32.68
C HIS A 11 16.51 -22.42 -31.58
N LEU A 12 15.29 -21.86 -31.58
CA LEU A 12 14.81 -20.97 -30.53
C LEU A 12 14.49 -21.72 -29.23
N LEU A 13 13.97 -22.95 -29.31
CA LEU A 13 13.72 -23.81 -28.15
C LEU A 13 15.05 -24.29 -27.51
N LYS A 14 16.07 -24.61 -28.30
CA LYS A 14 17.41 -24.95 -27.77
C LYS A 14 18.09 -23.76 -27.08
N LYS A 15 17.98 -22.53 -27.62
CA LYS A 15 18.53 -21.31 -26.96
C LYS A 15 17.81 -20.97 -25.63
N ARG A 16 16.50 -21.22 -25.54
CA ARG A 16 15.75 -21.01 -24.28
C ARG A 16 16.16 -22.02 -23.20
N ASN A 17 16.35 -23.30 -23.56
CA ASN A 17 16.80 -24.31 -22.61
C ASN A 17 18.25 -24.08 -22.13
N ASP A 18 19.13 -23.55 -22.98
CA ASP A 18 20.53 -23.30 -22.61
C ASP A 18 20.66 -22.11 -21.63
N SER A 19 19.83 -21.08 -21.76
CA SER A 19 19.80 -19.95 -20.84
C SER A 19 19.26 -20.32 -19.47
N SER A 20 18.20 -21.13 -19.41
CA SER A 20 17.62 -21.63 -18.16
C SER A 20 18.58 -22.61 -17.44
N PHE A 21 19.28 -23.45 -18.17
CA PHE A 21 20.27 -24.38 -17.62
C PHE A 21 21.51 -23.66 -17.08
N ARG A 22 21.99 -22.63 -17.75
CA ARG A 22 23.09 -21.78 -17.26
C ARG A 22 22.72 -21.00 -16.01
N ARG A 23 21.46 -20.50 -15.93
CA ARG A 23 20.93 -19.82 -14.74
C ARG A 23 20.90 -20.78 -13.52
N ILE A 24 20.41 -22.02 -13.70
CA ILE A 24 20.42 -23.03 -12.65
C ILE A 24 21.85 -23.37 -12.19
N GLN A 25 22.81 -23.48 -13.12
CA GLN A 25 24.21 -23.72 -12.75
C GLN A 25 24.85 -22.54 -12.02
N THR A 26 24.50 -21.30 -12.35
CA THR A 26 24.98 -20.10 -11.63
C THR A 26 24.42 -20.06 -10.23
N VAL A 27 23.13 -20.39 -10.04
CA VAL A 27 22.49 -20.50 -8.72
C VAL A 27 23.14 -21.63 -7.90
N ILE A 28 23.40 -22.80 -8.50
CA ILE A 28 24.07 -23.92 -7.82
C ILE A 28 25.53 -23.57 -7.45
N ALA A 29 26.23 -22.81 -8.31
CA ALA A 29 27.58 -22.35 -8.00
C ALA A 29 27.59 -21.31 -6.87
N HIS A 30 26.59 -20.43 -6.83
CA HIS A 30 26.40 -19.46 -5.73
C HIS A 30 26.03 -20.17 -4.41
N LEU A 31 25.19 -21.22 -4.48
CA LEU A 31 24.85 -22.04 -3.32
C LEU A 31 26.04 -22.85 -2.79
N LYS A 32 26.93 -23.35 -3.65
CA LYS A 32 28.14 -24.08 -3.23
C LYS A 32 29.16 -23.19 -2.54
N ASN A 33 29.34 -21.95 -2.99
CA ASN A 33 30.25 -20.99 -2.34
C ASN A 33 29.78 -20.49 -0.99
N ARG A 34 28.46 -20.61 -0.66
CA ARG A 34 27.89 -20.26 0.65
C ARG A 34 27.81 -21.42 1.64
N ALA A 35 27.96 -22.66 1.21
CA ALA A 35 27.84 -23.85 2.09
C ALA A 35 29.05 -24.10 3.00
N GLU A 36 30.10 -23.29 2.91
CA GLU A 36 31.31 -23.42 3.79
C GLU A 36 31.36 -22.37 4.91
N CYS A 37 30.22 -21.78 5.32
CA CYS A 37 30.18 -20.87 6.45
C CYS A 37 30.26 -21.67 7.76
N GLN A 38 31.40 -21.60 8.44
CA GLN A 38 31.64 -22.20 9.77
C GLN A 38 30.71 -21.57 10.81
N ILE A 39 30.00 -22.39 11.57
CA ILE A 39 29.22 -22.01 12.74
C ILE A 39 30.19 -21.65 13.86
N GLY A 40 30.51 -20.37 13.98
CA GLY A 40 31.33 -19.88 15.08
C GLY A 40 31.61 -18.37 14.95
N ASP A 41 31.10 -17.61 15.92
CA ASP A 41 31.32 -16.18 16.19
C ASP A 41 30.78 -15.15 15.15
N SER A 42 29.75 -14.41 15.55
CA SER A 42 29.06 -13.32 14.85
C SER A 42 28.66 -13.66 13.40
N MET A 43 27.57 -14.41 13.24
CA MET A 43 26.97 -14.57 11.93
C MET A 43 26.51 -13.20 11.44
N ASP A 44 26.99 -12.82 10.26
CA ASP A 44 26.48 -11.66 9.53
C ASP A 44 24.99 -11.87 9.25
N GLU A 45 24.14 -10.97 9.77
CA GLU A 45 22.68 -11.01 9.64
C GLU A 45 22.23 -11.22 8.21
N GLN A 46 22.96 -10.65 7.24
CA GLN A 46 22.72 -10.78 5.80
C GLN A 46 22.81 -12.23 5.28
N ASN A 47 23.44 -13.12 6.03
CA ASN A 47 23.57 -14.53 5.65
C ASN A 47 22.53 -15.44 6.32
N LEU A 48 21.69 -14.91 7.22
CA LEU A 48 20.67 -15.70 7.94
C LEU A 48 19.39 -15.91 7.13
N ILE A 49 19.08 -15.01 6.18
CA ILE A 49 17.91 -15.10 5.30
C ILE A 49 18.38 -15.10 3.85
N TYR A 50 18.05 -16.14 3.11
CA TYR A 50 18.22 -16.14 1.66
C TYR A 50 16.95 -15.52 1.05
N ASP A 51 17.09 -14.32 0.47
CA ASP A 51 15.98 -13.60 -0.09
C ASP A 51 15.75 -13.96 -1.57
N TRP A 52 14.70 -14.73 -1.84
CA TRP A 52 14.29 -15.08 -3.20
C TRP A 52 13.69 -13.89 -3.97
N ASN A 53 13.25 -12.83 -3.28
CA ASN A 53 12.69 -11.64 -3.93
C ASN A 53 13.75 -10.83 -4.67
N VAL A 54 15.03 -10.96 -4.31
CA VAL A 54 16.15 -10.21 -4.91
C VAL A 54 16.71 -10.89 -6.16
N VAL A 55 16.40 -12.17 -6.40
CA VAL A 55 17.09 -13.01 -7.43
C VAL A 55 16.77 -12.58 -8.85
N ASP A 56 15.63 -11.95 -9.13
CA ASP A 56 15.20 -11.52 -10.47
C ASP A 56 14.87 -10.00 -10.54
N TYR A 57 15.18 -9.24 -9.49
CA TYR A 57 14.82 -7.84 -9.37
C TYR A 57 16.05 -6.94 -9.46
N GLU A 58 16.25 -6.33 -10.61
CA GLU A 58 17.01 -5.09 -10.68
C GLU A 58 16.05 -3.91 -10.39
N TYR A 59 15.66 -3.74 -9.12
CA TYR A 59 15.12 -2.47 -8.65
C TYR A 59 16.27 -1.49 -8.62
N SER A 60 16.47 -0.80 -9.71
CA SER A 60 17.37 0.32 -9.74
C SER A 60 16.67 1.52 -9.08
N ARG A 61 17.11 1.88 -7.87
CA ARG A 61 16.77 3.18 -7.25
C ARG A 61 17.16 4.36 -8.15
N ASP A 62 18.05 4.10 -9.11
CA ASP A 62 18.54 5.05 -10.11
C ASP A 62 17.81 4.90 -11.45
N SER A 63 16.64 4.23 -11.49
CA SER A 63 15.90 4.15 -12.74
C SER A 63 15.48 5.55 -13.16
N ALA A 64 15.67 5.85 -14.45
CA ALA A 64 15.24 7.12 -15.04
C ALA A 64 13.71 7.37 -14.90
N ASN A 65 12.95 6.33 -14.52
CA ASN A 65 11.52 6.38 -14.31
C ASN A 65 11.12 6.91 -12.93
N HIS A 66 12.02 6.85 -11.92
CA HIS A 66 11.76 7.34 -10.56
C HIS A 66 12.90 8.23 -10.05
N PRO A 67 13.24 9.34 -10.71
CA PRO A 67 14.36 10.21 -10.31
C PRO A 67 14.16 10.83 -8.92
N HIS A 68 12.91 10.83 -8.41
CA HIS A 68 12.53 11.39 -7.11
C HIS A 68 11.96 10.33 -6.15
N GLY A 69 12.05 9.03 -6.48
CA GLY A 69 11.40 7.95 -5.74
C GLY A 69 9.90 7.85 -6.00
N VAL A 70 9.26 6.80 -5.46
CA VAL A 70 7.80 6.59 -5.52
C VAL A 70 7.12 7.51 -4.51
N TRP A 71 6.08 8.21 -4.93
CA TRP A 71 5.25 9.04 -4.09
C TRP A 71 3.94 8.32 -3.74
N PHE A 72 3.28 8.83 -2.70
CA PHE A 72 2.00 8.32 -2.25
C PHE A 72 0.97 9.44 -2.20
N ASP A 73 -0.26 9.10 -2.63
CA ASP A 73 -1.45 9.92 -2.45
C ASP A 73 -2.40 9.19 -1.50
N ASP A 74 -2.59 9.74 -0.30
CA ASP A 74 -3.50 9.17 0.69
C ASP A 74 -4.91 9.70 0.47
N GLU A 75 -5.81 8.80 0.08
CA GLU A 75 -7.20 9.10 -0.20
C GLU A 75 -8.16 8.74 0.95
N THR A 76 -7.63 8.48 2.15
CA THR A 76 -8.43 8.08 3.33
C THR A 76 -9.53 9.08 3.65
N LEU A 77 -9.23 10.40 3.50
CA LEU A 77 -10.14 11.49 3.88
C LEU A 77 -11.22 11.79 2.82
N ARG A 78 -11.11 11.20 1.63
CA ARG A 78 -12.11 11.34 0.56
C ARG A 78 -12.66 9.99 0.12
N ASP A 79 -11.90 9.18 -0.64
CA ASP A 79 -12.36 7.91 -1.20
C ASP A 79 -12.60 6.86 -0.11
N GLY A 80 -11.73 6.85 0.89
CA GLY A 80 -11.90 6.03 2.08
C GLY A 80 -13.25 6.26 2.78
N LEU A 81 -13.69 7.51 2.89
CA LEU A 81 -14.95 7.88 3.53
C LEU A 81 -16.20 7.59 2.67
N GLN A 82 -16.03 7.11 1.43
CA GLN A 82 -17.13 6.57 0.61
C GLN A 82 -17.50 5.13 0.99
N SER A 83 -16.77 4.51 1.92
CA SER A 83 -17.13 3.19 2.45
C SER A 83 -18.53 3.22 3.06
N PRO A 84 -19.40 2.23 2.73
CA PRO A 84 -20.76 2.17 3.26
C PRO A 84 -20.85 2.07 4.78
N SER A 85 -19.78 1.59 5.42
CA SER A 85 -19.69 1.36 6.87
C SER A 85 -18.90 2.43 7.61
N ALA A 86 -18.23 3.34 6.90
CA ALA A 86 -17.38 4.36 7.49
C ALA A 86 -18.21 5.46 8.18
N LEU A 87 -17.79 5.86 9.36
CA LEU A 87 -18.23 7.12 9.94
C LEU A 87 -17.34 8.25 9.40
N ASN A 88 -17.95 9.40 9.13
CA ASN A 88 -17.17 10.58 8.72
C ASN A 88 -16.56 11.22 9.97
N PRO A 89 -15.23 11.28 10.11
CA PRO A 89 -14.57 11.85 11.27
C PRO A 89 -14.86 13.34 11.44
N SER A 90 -14.77 13.83 12.68
CA SER A 90 -14.79 15.28 12.94
C SER A 90 -13.61 15.98 12.26
N ILE A 91 -13.70 17.30 12.12
CA ILE A 91 -12.59 18.05 11.52
C ILE A 91 -11.28 17.89 12.31
N ASP A 92 -11.33 17.89 13.64
CA ASP A 92 -10.15 17.69 14.49
C ASP A 92 -9.52 16.31 14.27
N GLN A 93 -10.35 15.27 14.11
CA GLN A 93 -9.89 13.91 13.80
C GLN A 93 -9.25 13.82 12.39
N LYS A 94 -9.82 14.52 11.41
CA LYS A 94 -9.22 14.60 10.05
C LYS A 94 -7.88 15.33 10.08
N ILE A 95 -7.76 16.39 10.84
CA ILE A 95 -6.51 17.13 11.04
C ILE A 95 -5.45 16.25 11.73
N GLU A 96 -5.86 15.45 12.71
CA GLU A 96 -4.95 14.50 13.35
C GLU A 96 -4.45 13.44 12.36
N LEU A 97 -5.33 12.85 11.54
CA LEU A 97 -4.93 11.90 10.48
C LEU A 97 -4.00 12.55 9.46
N LEU A 98 -4.30 13.76 9.01
CA LEU A 98 -3.46 14.54 8.10
C LEU A 98 -2.06 14.78 8.71
N THR A 99 -1.99 15.04 10.02
CA THR A 99 -0.73 15.20 10.73
C THR A 99 0.10 13.92 10.76
N TYR A 100 -0.53 12.75 10.87
CA TYR A 100 0.17 11.46 10.71
C TYR A 100 0.66 11.24 9.28
N MET A 101 -0.13 11.58 8.26
CA MET A 101 0.28 11.48 6.85
C MET A 101 1.54 12.31 6.59
N GLU A 102 1.59 13.56 7.07
CA GLU A 102 2.78 14.41 6.99
C GLU A 102 4.00 13.77 7.68
N LYS A 103 3.85 13.27 8.92
CA LYS A 103 4.94 12.63 9.67
C LYS A 103 5.44 11.34 9.03
N LEU A 104 4.59 10.58 8.36
CA LEU A 104 4.94 9.39 7.60
C LEU A 104 5.63 9.72 6.26
N GLY A 105 5.72 11.00 5.90
CA GLY A 105 6.31 11.46 4.66
C GLY A 105 5.45 11.11 3.44
N ILE A 106 4.13 11.07 3.58
CA ILE A 106 3.18 10.99 2.47
C ILE A 106 3.22 12.31 1.71
N GLN A 107 3.36 12.26 0.39
CA GLN A 107 3.62 13.46 -0.40
C GLN A 107 2.36 14.15 -0.89
N LYS A 108 1.24 13.42 -1.02
CA LYS A 108 -0.04 13.95 -1.50
C LYS A 108 -1.19 13.45 -0.64
N VAL A 109 -2.26 14.24 -0.60
CA VAL A 109 -3.49 13.88 0.10
C VAL A 109 -4.72 14.37 -0.66
N ASP A 110 -5.73 13.51 -0.80
CA ASP A 110 -7.05 13.91 -1.28
C ASP A 110 -7.93 14.34 -0.10
N LEU A 111 -8.14 15.65 0.02
CA LEU A 111 -8.84 16.27 1.16
C LEU A 111 -10.36 16.13 1.11
N GLY A 112 -10.93 15.81 -0.06
CA GLY A 112 -12.38 15.69 -0.20
C GLY A 112 -12.92 15.98 -1.58
N LEU A 113 -14.26 16.14 -1.64
CA LEU A 113 -15.02 16.44 -2.84
C LEU A 113 -15.79 17.76 -2.61
N PRO A 114 -15.28 18.92 -3.05
CA PRO A 114 -15.94 20.21 -2.82
C PRO A 114 -17.39 20.25 -3.34
N GLY A 115 -17.64 19.62 -4.49
CA GLY A 115 -18.96 19.50 -5.09
C GLY A 115 -19.98 18.67 -4.31
N ALA A 116 -19.57 18.00 -3.23
CA ALA A 116 -20.48 17.24 -2.36
C ALA A 116 -21.25 18.14 -1.37
N GLY A 117 -20.92 19.42 -1.26
CA GLY A 117 -21.67 20.41 -0.53
C GLY A 117 -20.88 21.19 0.53
N PRO A 118 -21.52 22.18 1.19
CA PRO A 118 -20.85 23.14 2.08
C PRO A 118 -20.04 22.50 3.19
N PHE A 119 -20.54 21.44 3.80
CA PHE A 119 -19.87 20.72 4.87
C PHE A 119 -18.48 20.18 4.43
N HIS A 120 -18.39 19.62 3.23
CA HIS A 120 -17.13 19.13 2.68
C HIS A 120 -16.16 20.28 2.39
N LEU A 121 -16.69 21.39 1.87
CA LEU A 121 -15.91 22.59 1.60
C LEU A 121 -15.32 23.20 2.87
N GLU A 122 -16.11 23.30 3.95
CA GLU A 122 -15.65 23.76 5.28
C GLU A 122 -14.50 22.90 5.82
N HIS A 123 -14.62 21.57 5.69
CA HIS A 123 -13.57 20.66 6.15
C HIS A 123 -12.28 20.78 5.32
N ILE A 124 -12.40 20.90 3.99
CA ILE A 124 -11.24 21.14 3.11
C ILE A 124 -10.55 22.45 3.49
N ASP A 125 -11.32 23.53 3.66
CA ASP A 125 -10.82 24.85 4.04
C ASP A 125 -10.05 24.82 5.37
N ALA A 126 -10.59 24.12 6.38
CA ALA A 126 -9.92 23.98 7.68
C ALA A 126 -8.62 23.15 7.59
N MET A 127 -8.59 22.07 6.79
CA MET A 127 -7.38 21.28 6.58
C MET A 127 -6.31 22.06 5.81
N LEU A 128 -6.69 22.86 4.82
CA LEU A 128 -5.76 23.76 4.11
C LEU A 128 -5.18 24.83 5.03
N SER A 129 -6.00 25.40 5.94
CA SER A 129 -5.51 26.30 6.98
C SER A 129 -4.45 25.63 7.85
N HIS A 130 -4.71 24.41 8.29
CA HIS A 130 -3.79 23.65 9.12
C HIS A 130 -2.47 23.33 8.40
N ILE A 131 -2.52 22.94 7.12
CA ILE A 131 -1.33 22.71 6.28
C ILE A 131 -0.49 23.98 6.24
N LYS A 132 -1.11 25.14 5.98
CA LYS A 132 -0.42 26.44 5.88
C LYS A 132 0.18 26.88 7.21
N GLU A 133 -0.59 26.81 8.29
CA GLU A 133 -0.18 27.27 9.63
C GLU A 133 0.96 26.44 10.22
N ASN A 134 1.08 25.17 9.84
CA ASN A 134 2.11 24.26 10.36
C ASN A 134 3.24 23.96 9.34
N ASP A 135 3.26 24.68 8.21
CA ASP A 135 4.27 24.54 7.14
C ASP A 135 4.44 23.08 6.65
N PHE A 136 3.35 22.35 6.54
CA PHE A 136 3.35 20.98 6.06
C PHE A 136 3.79 20.91 4.59
N GLN A 137 4.55 19.87 4.25
CA GLN A 137 5.08 19.67 2.91
C GLN A 137 4.15 18.80 2.04
N ILE A 138 3.16 18.17 2.63
CA ILE A 138 2.15 17.37 1.92
C ILE A 138 1.36 18.25 0.95
N ARG A 139 1.21 17.78 -0.28
CA ARG A 139 0.54 18.52 -1.36
C ARG A 139 -0.96 18.21 -1.35
N PRO A 140 -1.81 19.19 -1.08
CA PRO A 140 -3.25 18.98 -1.07
C PRO A 140 -3.83 18.83 -2.47
N GLY A 141 -4.79 17.94 -2.61
CA GLY A 141 -5.66 17.78 -3.75
C GLY A 141 -7.11 17.62 -3.32
N ALA A 142 -8.01 17.70 -4.25
CA ALA A 142 -9.42 17.39 -4.06
C ALA A 142 -10.01 16.77 -5.33
N ALA A 143 -10.86 15.78 -5.16
CA ALA A 143 -11.59 15.18 -6.26
C ALA A 143 -12.65 16.16 -6.80
N VAL A 144 -12.76 16.27 -8.12
CA VAL A 144 -13.76 17.08 -8.79
C VAL A 144 -14.34 16.31 -9.98
N ARG A 145 -15.66 16.40 -10.17
CA ARG A 145 -16.24 15.97 -11.45
C ARG A 145 -15.71 16.90 -12.56
N THR A 146 -15.65 16.42 -13.78
CA THR A 146 -15.27 17.24 -14.93
C THR A 146 -16.37 18.26 -15.28
N LEU A 147 -16.68 19.13 -14.31
CA LEU A 147 -17.68 20.19 -14.37
C LEU A 147 -17.08 21.47 -13.80
N MET A 148 -17.26 22.60 -14.48
CA MET A 148 -16.69 23.89 -14.06
C MET A 148 -17.09 24.27 -12.63
N HIS A 149 -18.37 24.11 -12.27
CA HIS A 149 -18.87 24.46 -10.94
C HIS A 149 -18.32 23.58 -9.79
N ASP A 150 -17.71 22.43 -10.08
CA ASP A 150 -16.99 21.64 -9.10
C ASP A 150 -15.55 22.15 -8.91
N ILE A 151 -14.99 22.82 -9.93
CA ILE A 151 -13.63 23.36 -9.93
C ILE A 151 -13.60 24.78 -9.35
N GLU A 152 -14.64 25.59 -9.57
CA GLU A 152 -14.74 26.96 -9.06
C GLU A 152 -14.38 27.09 -7.56
N PRO A 153 -14.88 26.23 -6.64
CA PRO A 153 -14.49 26.31 -5.24
C PRO A 153 -12.99 26.11 -4.98
N LEU A 154 -12.28 25.35 -5.82
CA LEU A 154 -10.82 25.19 -5.69
C LEU A 154 -10.08 26.45 -6.09
N VAL A 155 -10.56 27.21 -7.07
CA VAL A 155 -9.99 28.51 -7.45
C VAL A 155 -10.07 29.49 -6.28
N ASP A 156 -11.24 29.53 -5.60
CA ASP A 156 -11.45 30.38 -4.43
C ASP A 156 -10.54 29.97 -3.26
N LEU A 157 -10.47 28.67 -2.97
CA LEU A 157 -9.62 28.13 -1.91
C LEU A 157 -8.13 28.35 -2.19
N GLN A 158 -7.67 28.12 -3.44
CA GLN A 158 -6.29 28.37 -3.84
C GLN A 158 -5.91 29.85 -3.63
N SER A 159 -6.80 30.76 -4.02
CA SER A 159 -6.61 32.20 -3.84
C SER A 159 -6.59 32.59 -2.35
N LYS A 160 -7.51 32.00 -1.55
CA LYS A 160 -7.61 32.28 -0.11
C LYS A 160 -6.37 31.84 0.67
N HIS A 161 -5.90 30.63 0.37
CA HIS A 161 -4.76 30.02 1.09
C HIS A 161 -3.41 30.35 0.46
N GLU A 162 -3.37 30.96 -0.73
CA GLU A 162 -2.14 31.23 -1.52
C GLU A 162 -1.31 29.94 -1.69
N MET A 163 -1.99 28.84 -1.96
CA MET A 163 -1.42 27.49 -2.02
C MET A 163 -1.98 26.75 -3.23
N GLN A 164 -1.14 26.04 -3.97
CA GLN A 164 -1.62 25.18 -5.07
C GLN A 164 -2.42 24.00 -4.52
N ILE A 165 -3.62 23.80 -5.06
CA ILE A 165 -4.50 22.68 -4.73
C ILE A 165 -4.75 21.87 -6.01
N GLN A 166 -4.36 20.58 -6.03
CA GLN A 166 -4.55 19.74 -7.20
C GLN A 166 -6.05 19.42 -7.42
N ALA A 167 -6.55 19.68 -8.62
CA ALA A 167 -7.86 19.17 -9.04
C ALA A 167 -7.69 17.76 -9.61
N SER A 168 -8.21 16.76 -8.90
CA SER A 168 -8.30 15.37 -9.37
C SER A 168 -9.60 15.22 -10.19
N ALA A 169 -9.54 15.63 -11.46
CA ALA A 169 -10.71 15.72 -12.34
C ALA A 169 -11.03 14.35 -12.94
N PHE A 170 -12.14 13.73 -12.51
CA PHE A 170 -12.49 12.38 -12.90
C PHE A 170 -13.62 12.27 -13.92
N LEU A 171 -13.49 11.28 -14.82
CA LEU A 171 -14.46 10.98 -15.89
C LEU A 171 -14.36 9.49 -16.29
N GLY A 172 -15.50 8.80 -16.35
CA GLY A 172 -15.55 7.38 -16.72
C GLY A 172 -15.44 7.16 -18.24
N THR A 173 -14.51 6.30 -18.67
CA THR A 173 -14.23 6.04 -20.10
C THR A 173 -14.57 4.62 -20.57
N SER A 174 -14.89 3.71 -19.66
CA SER A 174 -15.16 2.32 -20.06
C SER A 174 -16.43 2.19 -20.89
N PRO A 175 -16.48 1.22 -21.85
CA PRO A 175 -17.66 0.98 -22.68
C PRO A 175 -18.93 0.72 -21.86
N ILE A 176 -18.81 0.06 -20.71
CA ILE A 176 -19.96 -0.19 -19.84
C ILE A 176 -20.52 1.10 -19.25
N ARG A 177 -19.65 2.07 -18.87
CA ARG A 177 -20.08 3.38 -18.38
C ARG A 177 -20.71 4.19 -19.52
N GLN A 178 -20.06 4.23 -20.69
CA GLN A 178 -20.60 4.90 -21.87
C GLN A 178 -22.00 4.39 -22.21
N PHE A 179 -22.19 3.06 -22.23
CA PHE A 179 -23.48 2.44 -22.51
C PHE A 179 -24.54 2.79 -21.45
N THR A 180 -24.18 2.69 -20.16
CA THR A 180 -25.12 2.94 -19.05
C THR A 180 -25.61 4.39 -19.02
N GLU A 181 -24.72 5.35 -19.30
CA GLU A 181 -25.02 6.77 -19.23
C GLU A 181 -25.48 7.37 -20.57
N GLY A 182 -25.45 6.58 -21.66
CA GLY A 182 -25.71 7.07 -23.01
C GLY A 182 -24.67 8.10 -23.47
N TRP A 183 -23.42 7.95 -23.05
CA TRP A 183 -22.33 8.85 -23.44
C TRP A 183 -21.63 8.35 -24.70
N THR A 184 -21.12 9.32 -25.46
CA THR A 184 -20.21 9.06 -26.59
C THR A 184 -18.85 9.63 -26.27
N MET A 185 -17.79 9.12 -26.92
CA MET A 185 -16.43 9.64 -26.73
C MET A 185 -16.36 11.13 -27.08
N ASP A 186 -17.04 11.62 -28.12
CA ASP A 186 -17.09 13.02 -28.45
C ASP A 186 -17.64 13.88 -27.30
N LYS A 187 -18.69 13.41 -26.63
CA LYS A 187 -19.25 14.07 -25.45
C LYS A 187 -18.27 14.07 -24.29
N LEU A 188 -17.60 12.93 -24.03
CA LEU A 188 -16.63 12.82 -22.96
C LEU A 188 -15.44 13.75 -23.18
N VAL A 189 -14.86 13.76 -24.38
CA VAL A 189 -13.77 14.66 -24.75
C VAL A 189 -14.19 16.12 -24.60
N SER A 190 -15.36 16.52 -25.17
CA SER A 190 -15.85 17.91 -25.06
C SER A 190 -16.13 18.33 -23.61
N THR A 191 -16.60 17.40 -22.75
CA THR A 191 -16.84 17.68 -21.33
C THR A 191 -15.51 17.89 -20.60
N MET A 192 -14.55 17.00 -20.83
CA MET A 192 -13.19 17.10 -20.28
C MET A 192 -12.52 18.39 -20.72
N GLU A 193 -12.50 18.70 -22.03
CA GLU A 193 -11.87 19.92 -22.57
C GLU A 193 -12.37 21.18 -21.88
N LYS A 194 -13.67 21.33 -21.68
CA LYS A 194 -14.25 22.50 -21.03
C LYS A 194 -13.82 22.67 -19.59
N ALA A 195 -13.92 21.57 -18.80
CA ALA A 195 -13.63 21.62 -17.38
C ALA A 195 -12.12 21.75 -17.12
N VAL A 196 -11.30 20.99 -17.86
CA VAL A 196 -9.84 21.01 -17.70
C VAL A 196 -9.24 22.33 -18.19
N SER A 197 -9.70 22.86 -19.33
CA SER A 197 -9.25 24.20 -19.78
C SER A 197 -9.56 25.26 -18.73
N TYR A 198 -10.76 25.24 -18.15
CA TYR A 198 -11.11 26.17 -17.08
C TYR A 198 -10.16 26.08 -15.88
N ALA A 199 -9.80 24.86 -15.46
CA ALA A 199 -8.83 24.67 -14.35
C ALA A 199 -7.44 25.21 -14.72
N VAL A 200 -6.94 24.86 -15.91
CA VAL A 200 -5.62 25.29 -16.40
C VAL A 200 -5.56 26.82 -16.56
N ASP A 201 -6.62 27.44 -17.09
CA ASP A 201 -6.72 28.90 -17.28
C ASP A 201 -6.75 29.67 -15.94
N ASN A 202 -7.09 28.98 -14.83
CA ASN A 202 -7.07 29.52 -13.47
C ASN A 202 -5.87 29.04 -12.65
N ASP A 203 -4.80 28.54 -13.29
CA ASP A 203 -3.57 28.06 -12.65
C ASP A 203 -3.79 26.93 -11.62
N ILE A 204 -4.89 26.15 -11.74
CA ILE A 204 -5.14 24.97 -10.94
C ILE A 204 -4.38 23.79 -11.53
N PRO A 205 -3.47 23.15 -10.77
CA PRO A 205 -2.81 21.94 -11.25
C PRO A 205 -3.82 20.78 -11.38
N VAL A 206 -3.91 20.21 -12.58
CA VAL A 206 -4.86 19.13 -12.88
C VAL A 206 -4.17 17.78 -12.90
N MET A 207 -4.71 16.81 -12.14
CA MET A 207 -4.56 15.39 -12.38
C MET A 207 -5.82 14.90 -13.10
N PHE A 208 -5.67 14.43 -14.33
CA PHE A 208 -6.82 13.92 -15.09
C PHE A 208 -6.99 12.43 -14.81
N VAL A 209 -8.16 12.05 -14.31
CA VAL A 209 -8.48 10.73 -13.78
C VAL A 209 -9.49 10.04 -14.71
N THR A 210 -9.09 8.93 -15.33
CA THR A 210 -10.04 8.10 -16.09
C THR A 210 -10.58 6.98 -15.20
N GLU A 211 -11.83 7.15 -14.73
CA GLU A 211 -12.49 6.04 -14.01
C GLU A 211 -12.57 4.82 -14.91
N ASP A 212 -12.33 3.65 -14.31
CA ASP A 212 -12.47 2.35 -14.97
C ASP A 212 -11.56 2.18 -16.20
N THR A 213 -10.35 2.74 -16.13
CA THR A 213 -9.35 2.65 -17.18
C THR A 213 -9.04 1.19 -17.54
N THR A 214 -8.99 0.31 -16.53
CA THR A 214 -8.65 -1.11 -16.68
C THR A 214 -9.65 -1.91 -17.51
N ARG A 215 -10.84 -1.37 -17.79
CA ARG A 215 -11.87 -1.94 -18.67
C ARG A 215 -12.20 -1.06 -19.86
N SER A 216 -11.45 0.02 -20.08
CA SER A 216 -11.60 0.93 -21.20
C SER A 216 -10.87 0.41 -22.45
N LYS A 217 -11.33 0.81 -23.62
CA LYS A 217 -10.66 0.47 -24.87
C LYS A 217 -9.36 1.27 -25.03
N PRO A 218 -8.28 0.67 -25.54
CA PRO A 218 -7.02 1.36 -25.74
C PRO A 218 -7.14 2.65 -26.56
N GLU A 219 -7.94 2.65 -27.64
CA GLU A 219 -8.17 3.81 -28.48
C GLU A 219 -8.86 4.96 -27.74
N ASP A 220 -9.83 4.66 -26.86
CA ASP A 220 -10.55 5.66 -26.06
C ASP A 220 -9.64 6.28 -24.99
N VAL A 221 -8.84 5.43 -24.30
CA VAL A 221 -7.84 5.86 -23.31
C VAL A 221 -6.79 6.75 -23.95
N LYS A 222 -6.24 6.34 -25.10
CA LYS A 222 -5.26 7.12 -25.86
C LYS A 222 -5.82 8.48 -26.24
N LEU A 223 -6.98 8.50 -26.86
CA LEU A 223 -7.63 9.73 -27.31
C LEU A 223 -7.81 10.75 -26.18
N ILE A 224 -8.41 10.32 -25.05
CA ILE A 224 -8.78 11.27 -23.99
C ILE A 224 -7.55 11.78 -23.22
N TYR A 225 -6.54 10.94 -22.97
CA TYR A 225 -5.33 11.37 -22.30
C TYR A 225 -4.48 12.28 -23.18
N GLN A 226 -4.35 11.99 -24.48
CA GLN A 226 -3.62 12.85 -25.40
C GLN A 226 -4.28 14.23 -25.51
N ARG A 227 -5.62 14.29 -25.58
CA ARG A 227 -6.35 15.56 -25.56
C ARG A 227 -6.17 16.33 -24.25
N ALA A 228 -6.15 15.64 -23.11
CA ALA A 228 -5.87 16.29 -21.83
C ALA A 228 -4.44 16.87 -21.78
N MET A 229 -3.44 16.13 -22.27
CA MET A 229 -2.06 16.63 -22.36
C MET A 229 -1.90 17.83 -23.29
N GLU A 230 -2.63 17.87 -24.41
CA GLU A 230 -2.66 19.02 -25.33
C GLU A 230 -3.18 20.30 -24.67
N ILE A 231 -4.13 20.20 -23.75
CA ILE A 231 -4.67 21.32 -22.96
C ILE A 231 -3.67 21.80 -21.89
N GLY A 232 -2.70 20.98 -21.51
CA GLY A 232 -1.71 21.35 -20.50
C GLY A 232 -1.64 20.42 -19.29
N VAL A 233 -2.44 19.36 -19.24
CA VAL A 233 -2.36 18.37 -18.17
C VAL A 233 -1.00 17.66 -18.20
N ARG A 234 -0.41 17.50 -17.02
CA ARG A 234 0.89 16.80 -16.82
C ARG A 234 0.82 15.68 -15.80
N ARG A 235 -0.37 15.37 -15.28
CA ARG A 235 -0.62 14.29 -14.33
C ARG A 235 -1.79 13.44 -14.82
N LEU A 236 -1.52 12.16 -15.07
CA LEU A 236 -2.52 11.19 -15.52
C LEU A 236 -2.75 10.17 -14.42
N CYS A 237 -4.00 9.88 -14.09
CA CYS A 237 -4.33 8.84 -13.11
C CYS A 237 -5.06 7.68 -13.79
N VAL A 238 -4.42 6.51 -13.76
CA VAL A 238 -4.90 5.24 -14.31
C VAL A 238 -5.62 4.48 -13.21
N CYS A 239 -6.92 4.19 -13.42
CA CYS A 239 -7.77 3.66 -12.35
C CYS A 239 -8.23 2.22 -12.60
N ASP A 240 -8.04 1.37 -11.61
CA ASP A 240 -8.73 0.09 -11.43
C ASP A 240 -9.93 0.25 -10.51
N THR A 241 -10.89 1.07 -10.94
CA THR A 241 -12.06 1.48 -10.15
C THR A 241 -12.87 0.32 -9.59
N CYS A 242 -12.86 -0.83 -10.28
CA CYS A 242 -13.64 -2.01 -9.89
C CYS A 242 -12.79 -3.17 -9.37
N GLY A 243 -11.52 -2.96 -9.07
CA GLY A 243 -10.62 -4.02 -8.63
C GLY A 243 -10.56 -5.20 -9.61
N HIS A 244 -10.57 -4.91 -10.91
CA HIS A 244 -10.76 -5.90 -11.98
C HIS A 244 -9.43 -6.50 -12.47
N VAL A 245 -8.39 -5.70 -12.55
CA VAL A 245 -7.14 -6.06 -13.22
C VAL A 245 -6.27 -6.99 -12.34
N THR A 246 -5.42 -7.74 -12.99
CA THR A 246 -4.36 -8.54 -12.34
C THR A 246 -3.02 -7.80 -12.39
N PRO A 247 -2.02 -8.15 -11.55
CA PRO A 247 -0.70 -7.50 -11.59
C PRO A 247 -0.06 -7.48 -12.98
N ASN A 248 -0.21 -8.56 -13.76
CA ASN A 248 0.27 -8.57 -15.14
C ASN A 248 -0.49 -7.59 -16.05
N GLY A 249 -1.79 -7.45 -15.85
CA GLY A 249 -2.60 -6.48 -16.59
C GLY A 249 -2.23 -5.03 -16.23
N VAL A 250 -1.87 -4.75 -14.97
CA VAL A 250 -1.32 -3.45 -14.55
C VAL A 250 -0.08 -3.09 -15.35
N LYS A 251 0.89 -4.02 -15.40
CA LYS A 251 2.13 -3.81 -16.16
C LYS A 251 1.89 -3.57 -17.65
N GLN A 252 0.96 -4.32 -18.25
CA GLN A 252 0.61 -4.13 -19.66
C GLN A 252 -0.05 -2.77 -19.90
N LEU A 253 -0.98 -2.36 -19.03
CA LEU A 253 -1.68 -1.08 -19.17
C LEU A 253 -0.71 0.09 -19.00
N LEU A 254 0.15 0.08 -17.98
CA LEU A 254 1.13 1.16 -17.78
C LEU A 254 2.18 1.22 -18.88
N SER A 255 2.62 0.07 -19.42
CA SER A 255 3.46 0.04 -20.63
C SER A 255 2.75 0.67 -21.84
N PHE A 256 1.45 0.41 -22.02
CA PHE A 256 0.65 1.06 -23.06
C PHE A 256 0.54 2.58 -22.84
N ILE A 257 0.33 3.04 -21.59
CA ILE A 257 0.31 4.48 -21.27
C ILE A 257 1.64 5.14 -21.63
N ASP A 258 2.76 4.50 -21.29
CA ASP A 258 4.09 5.05 -21.59
C ASP A 258 4.36 5.11 -23.11
N GLU A 259 4.19 3.99 -23.82
CA GLU A 259 4.59 3.88 -25.22
C GLU A 259 3.58 4.50 -26.19
N GLU A 260 2.28 4.19 -26.01
CA GLU A 260 1.25 4.53 -26.99
C GLU A 260 0.49 5.81 -26.66
N VAL A 261 0.52 6.28 -25.39
CA VAL A 261 -0.16 7.51 -24.99
C VAL A 261 0.84 8.64 -24.88
N ILE A 262 1.86 8.51 -24.04
CA ILE A 262 2.79 9.61 -23.73
C ILE A 262 3.81 9.82 -24.85
N LYS A 263 4.56 8.79 -25.22
CA LYS A 263 5.63 8.91 -26.23
C LYS A 263 5.06 9.21 -27.62
N ASP A 264 3.95 8.58 -28.01
CA ASP A 264 3.30 8.83 -29.29
C ASP A 264 2.76 10.27 -29.42
N ALA A 265 2.35 10.90 -28.30
CA ALA A 265 2.00 12.31 -28.23
C ALA A 265 3.23 13.25 -28.26
N GLY A 266 4.44 12.72 -28.31
CA GLY A 266 5.69 13.50 -28.40
C GLY A 266 6.26 13.97 -27.06
N TYR A 267 5.71 13.51 -25.93
CA TYR A 267 6.23 13.84 -24.60
C TYR A 267 7.28 12.82 -24.15
N LYS A 268 8.24 13.28 -23.35
CA LYS A 268 9.13 12.39 -22.60
C LYS A 268 8.38 11.84 -21.38
N ARG A 269 8.68 10.62 -20.97
CA ARG A 269 8.07 10.02 -19.77
C ARG A 269 8.26 10.89 -18.51
N SER A 270 9.42 11.56 -18.40
CA SER A 270 9.74 12.46 -17.28
C SER A 270 8.95 13.78 -17.26
N GLU A 271 8.20 14.09 -18.30
CA GLU A 271 7.36 15.31 -18.39
C GLU A 271 5.93 15.04 -17.91
N ILE A 272 5.55 13.77 -17.76
CA ILE A 272 4.20 13.35 -17.41
C ILE A 272 4.27 12.47 -16.16
N GLU A 273 3.62 12.90 -15.09
CA GLU A 273 3.43 12.10 -13.88
C GLU A 273 2.31 11.08 -14.10
N VAL A 274 2.59 9.80 -13.88
CA VAL A 274 1.62 8.70 -13.98
C VAL A 274 1.27 8.21 -12.58
N ASN A 275 0.00 8.35 -12.24
CA ASN A 275 -0.57 7.91 -10.98
C ASN A 275 -1.32 6.59 -11.17
N TRP A 276 -1.27 5.72 -10.18
CA TRP A 276 -2.02 4.48 -10.12
C TRP A 276 -2.98 4.50 -8.95
N HIS A 277 -4.28 4.33 -9.24
CA HIS A 277 -5.36 4.22 -8.28
C HIS A 277 -6.05 2.87 -8.43
N GLY A 278 -6.26 2.13 -7.33
CA GLY A 278 -6.85 0.80 -7.41
C GLY A 278 -7.72 0.42 -6.21
N HIS A 279 -8.77 -0.36 -6.52
CA HIS A 279 -9.62 -1.02 -5.53
C HIS A 279 -9.28 -2.50 -5.37
N GLN A 280 -9.80 -3.12 -4.30
CA GLN A 280 -9.43 -4.48 -3.93
C GLN A 280 -10.59 -5.49 -4.00
N ASP A 281 -11.55 -5.32 -4.90
CA ASP A 281 -12.72 -6.20 -5.02
C ASP A 281 -12.34 -7.68 -5.20
N ARG A 282 -11.17 -7.97 -5.78
CA ARG A 282 -10.61 -9.31 -5.94
C ARG A 282 -9.49 -9.64 -4.95
N GLY A 283 -9.25 -8.78 -3.95
CA GLY A 283 -8.16 -8.94 -2.99
C GLY A 283 -6.76 -8.74 -3.59
N LEU A 284 -6.63 -7.98 -4.68
CA LEU A 284 -5.36 -7.77 -5.39
C LEU A 284 -4.80 -6.34 -5.21
N GLY A 285 -5.40 -5.52 -4.37
CA GLY A 285 -5.04 -4.11 -4.24
C GLY A 285 -3.55 -3.88 -3.99
N VAL A 286 -2.98 -4.49 -2.95
CA VAL A 286 -1.54 -4.37 -2.65
C VAL A 286 -0.68 -4.93 -3.79
N ALA A 287 -1.00 -6.13 -4.29
CA ALA A 287 -0.23 -6.74 -5.38
C ALA A 287 -0.24 -5.89 -6.66
N ASN A 288 -1.37 -5.22 -6.95
CA ASN A 288 -1.49 -4.30 -8.08
C ASN A 288 -0.70 -3.01 -7.84
N ASN A 289 -0.67 -2.46 -6.62
CA ASN A 289 0.17 -1.31 -6.27
C ASN A 289 1.66 -1.62 -6.48
N LEU A 290 2.12 -2.79 -6.00
CA LEU A 290 3.51 -3.22 -6.22
C LEU A 290 3.82 -3.38 -7.72
N ALA A 291 2.91 -4.00 -8.48
CA ALA A 291 3.05 -4.14 -9.93
C ALA A 291 3.05 -2.79 -10.67
N ALA A 292 2.33 -1.79 -10.17
CA ALA A 292 2.34 -0.44 -10.73
C ALA A 292 3.68 0.26 -10.49
N VAL A 293 4.25 0.12 -9.30
CA VAL A 293 5.61 0.61 -8.99
C VAL A 293 6.64 -0.04 -9.93
N GLU A 294 6.58 -1.36 -10.07
CA GLU A 294 7.46 -2.11 -10.98
C GLU A 294 7.33 -1.65 -12.45
N ALA A 295 6.12 -1.25 -12.85
CA ALA A 295 5.83 -0.78 -14.20
C ALA A 295 6.10 0.72 -14.41
N GLY A 296 6.63 1.43 -13.40
CA GLY A 296 7.05 2.82 -13.50
C GLY A 296 5.97 3.86 -13.20
N ALA A 297 4.95 3.54 -12.40
CA ALA A 297 4.07 4.56 -11.84
C ALA A 297 4.85 5.48 -10.89
N ASP A 298 4.62 6.79 -10.97
CA ASP A 298 5.29 7.79 -10.13
C ASP A 298 4.62 7.95 -8.77
N VAL A 299 3.29 7.80 -8.74
CA VAL A 299 2.48 7.99 -7.54
C VAL A 299 1.53 6.81 -7.36
N ILE A 300 1.49 6.28 -6.17
CA ILE A 300 0.61 5.19 -5.77
C ILE A 300 -0.46 5.71 -4.82
N HIS A 301 -1.71 5.46 -5.15
CA HIS A 301 -2.86 5.82 -4.34
C HIS A 301 -3.28 4.68 -3.42
N GLY A 302 -3.85 5.04 -2.28
CA GLY A 302 -4.44 4.09 -1.36
C GLY A 302 -5.06 4.76 -0.15
N THR A 303 -5.59 3.94 0.74
CA THR A 303 -6.24 4.41 1.97
C THR A 303 -5.75 3.62 3.17
N ALA A 304 -5.76 4.21 4.35
CA ALA A 304 -5.52 3.49 5.59
C ALA A 304 -6.48 2.29 5.68
N LEU A 305 -5.95 1.12 6.01
CA LEU A 305 -6.74 -0.12 6.13
C LEU A 305 -7.45 -0.55 4.83
N GLY A 306 -7.18 0.11 3.72
CA GLY A 306 -7.88 -0.13 2.47
C GLY A 306 -9.37 0.22 2.53
N VAL A 307 -9.79 1.12 3.40
CA VAL A 307 -11.19 1.55 3.47
C VAL A 307 -11.62 2.22 2.17
N GLY A 308 -12.88 2.09 1.79
CA GLY A 308 -13.43 2.65 0.55
C GLY A 308 -14.70 1.97 0.11
N GLU A 309 -15.20 2.33 -1.05
CA GLU A 309 -16.41 1.71 -1.60
C GLU A 309 -16.28 0.18 -1.80
N ARG A 310 -17.37 -0.55 -1.68
CA ARG A 310 -17.47 -2.01 -1.86
C ARG A 310 -16.50 -2.76 -0.95
N ALA A 311 -15.46 -3.41 -1.51
CA ALA A 311 -14.41 -4.09 -0.75
C ALA A 311 -13.29 -3.15 -0.29
N GLY A 312 -13.30 -1.90 -0.75
CA GLY A 312 -12.34 -0.86 -0.40
C GLY A 312 -11.27 -0.60 -1.46
N ASN A 313 -10.40 0.35 -1.14
CA ASN A 313 -9.22 0.72 -1.93
C ASN A 313 -8.04 -0.22 -1.64
N ALA A 314 -6.96 -0.06 -2.39
CA ALA A 314 -5.70 -0.70 -2.03
C ALA A 314 -5.22 -0.19 -0.66
N PRO A 315 -4.90 -1.10 0.31
CA PRO A 315 -4.39 -0.71 1.61
C PRO A 315 -3.04 0.00 1.50
N LEU A 316 -3.00 1.30 1.82
CA LEU A 316 -1.78 2.10 1.76
C LEU A 316 -0.78 1.66 2.82
N ASP A 317 -1.25 1.35 4.02
CA ASP A 317 -0.46 0.82 5.13
C ASP A 317 0.31 -0.45 4.74
N GLN A 318 -0.34 -1.44 4.12
CA GLN A 318 0.32 -2.64 3.65
C GLN A 318 1.23 -2.36 2.45
N THR A 319 0.87 -1.43 1.57
CA THR A 319 1.70 -1.02 0.43
C THR A 319 3.01 -0.41 0.92
N LEU A 320 2.96 0.51 1.89
CA LEU A 320 4.14 1.14 2.51
C LEU A 320 5.06 0.10 3.15
N VAL A 321 4.51 -0.83 3.93
CA VAL A 321 5.29 -1.91 4.56
C VAL A 321 6.02 -2.74 3.51
N ASN A 322 5.33 -3.19 2.45
CA ASN A 322 5.95 -3.99 1.40
C ASN A 322 7.06 -3.23 0.67
N LEU A 323 6.82 -1.99 0.26
CA LEU A 323 7.81 -1.18 -0.46
C LEU A 323 9.03 -0.83 0.43
N SER A 324 8.83 -0.65 1.74
CA SER A 324 9.92 -0.49 2.69
C SER A 324 10.77 -1.76 2.80
N LEU A 325 10.13 -2.93 2.98
CA LEU A 325 10.84 -4.21 3.04
C LEU A 325 11.56 -4.57 1.73
N MET A 326 11.02 -4.15 0.58
CA MET A 326 11.68 -4.26 -0.73
C MET A 326 12.83 -3.25 -0.92
N GLY A 327 13.01 -2.31 0.00
CA GLY A 327 14.02 -1.27 -0.09
C GLY A 327 13.75 -0.23 -1.18
N VAL A 328 12.50 -0.11 -1.64
CA VAL A 328 12.07 0.86 -2.65
C VAL A 328 11.89 2.24 -2.03
N ILE A 329 11.43 2.30 -0.79
CA ILE A 329 11.23 3.54 -0.02
C ILE A 329 12.04 3.52 1.28
N ASN A 330 12.28 4.70 1.82
CA ASN A 330 13.03 4.90 3.06
C ASN A 330 12.31 5.85 4.04
N ASN A 331 10.98 5.93 3.93
CA ASN A 331 10.14 6.67 4.87
C ASN A 331 10.32 6.13 6.30
N ASP A 332 10.27 7.02 7.29
CA ASP A 332 10.15 6.59 8.69
C ASP A 332 8.70 6.13 8.94
N LEU A 333 8.51 4.83 9.05
CA LEU A 333 7.21 4.19 9.26
C LEU A 333 6.94 3.82 10.73
N SER A 334 7.73 4.34 11.66
CA SER A 334 7.58 4.06 13.11
C SER A 334 6.21 4.48 13.67
N LEU A 335 5.58 5.50 13.09
CA LEU A 335 4.24 5.98 13.44
C LEU A 335 3.09 5.33 12.64
N LEU A 336 3.40 4.39 11.74
CA LEU A 336 2.38 3.79 10.87
C LEU A 336 1.32 3.02 11.66
N SER A 337 1.73 2.33 12.73
CA SER A 337 0.80 1.63 13.62
C SER A 337 -0.18 2.58 14.30
N GLU A 338 0.30 3.73 14.79
CA GLU A 338 -0.56 4.74 15.42
C GLU A 338 -1.53 5.35 14.41
N TYR A 339 -1.06 5.69 13.22
CA TYR A 339 -1.90 6.19 12.12
C TYR A 339 -3.05 5.23 11.80
N VAL A 340 -2.73 3.93 11.63
CA VAL A 340 -3.72 2.88 11.33
C VAL A 340 -4.74 2.74 12.46
N GLN A 341 -4.28 2.75 13.71
CA GLN A 341 -5.16 2.67 14.89
C GLN A 341 -6.10 3.88 14.98
N LYS A 342 -5.57 5.09 14.75
CA LYS A 342 -6.37 6.32 14.73
C LYS A 342 -7.38 6.34 13.60
N ALA A 343 -6.99 5.91 12.40
CA ALA A 343 -7.93 5.75 11.28
C ALA A 343 -9.04 4.77 11.63
N ASN A 344 -8.72 3.59 12.20
CA ASN A 344 -9.71 2.63 12.66
C ASN A 344 -10.63 3.22 13.75
N GLU A 345 -10.07 3.93 14.73
CA GLU A 345 -10.81 4.56 15.81
C GLU A 345 -11.83 5.60 15.30
N TYR A 346 -11.43 6.42 14.32
CA TYR A 346 -12.23 7.54 13.83
C TYR A 346 -13.25 7.14 12.78
N ILE A 347 -12.86 6.27 11.86
CA ILE A 347 -13.70 5.79 10.75
C ILE A 347 -14.67 4.68 11.20
N LYS A 348 -14.33 3.94 12.26
CA LYS A 348 -15.14 2.86 12.85
C LYS A 348 -15.42 1.67 11.92
N VAL A 349 -14.60 1.45 10.91
CA VAL A 349 -14.65 0.21 10.11
C VAL A 349 -13.94 -0.89 10.88
N PRO A 350 -14.58 -2.07 11.10
CA PRO A 350 -13.97 -3.14 11.89
C PRO A 350 -12.63 -3.61 11.33
N LEU A 351 -11.58 -3.61 12.15
CA LEU A 351 -10.28 -4.16 11.82
C LEU A 351 -10.27 -5.66 12.16
N PRO A 352 -10.12 -6.56 11.18
CA PRO A 352 -10.00 -7.98 11.45
C PRO A 352 -8.77 -8.28 12.32
N ARG A 353 -8.92 -9.21 13.29
CA ARG A 353 -7.79 -9.60 14.17
C ARG A 353 -6.56 -10.09 13.41
N ASN A 354 -6.77 -10.77 12.29
CA ASN A 354 -5.73 -11.29 11.40
C ASN A 354 -5.37 -10.35 10.24
N TYR A 355 -5.71 -9.06 10.36
CA TYR A 355 -5.29 -8.08 9.34
C TYR A 355 -3.76 -8.03 9.24
N PRO A 356 -3.19 -8.09 8.03
CA PRO A 356 -1.73 -8.09 7.88
C PRO A 356 -1.10 -6.89 8.60
N VAL A 357 -0.03 -7.14 9.37
CA VAL A 357 0.78 -6.19 10.15
C VAL A 357 0.04 -5.57 11.35
N PHE A 358 -1.17 -5.00 11.17
CA PHE A 358 -1.81 -4.15 12.18
C PHE A 358 -2.97 -4.82 12.92
N GLY A 359 -3.36 -6.02 12.52
CA GLY A 359 -4.34 -6.84 13.26
C GLY A 359 -3.74 -7.36 14.57
N GLN A 360 -4.56 -7.56 15.57
CA GLN A 360 -4.12 -8.01 16.90
C GLN A 360 -3.31 -9.31 16.86
N ASP A 361 -3.68 -10.25 15.97
CA ASP A 361 -3.02 -11.56 15.89
C ASP A 361 -1.72 -11.55 15.07
N ALA A 362 -1.41 -10.44 14.35
CA ALA A 362 -0.35 -10.39 13.34
C ALA A 362 1.04 -10.76 13.89
N PHE A 363 1.33 -10.40 15.14
CA PHE A 363 2.61 -10.69 15.81
C PHE A 363 2.43 -11.54 17.08
N GLU A 364 1.25 -12.15 17.27
CA GLU A 364 1.01 -13.05 18.39
C GLU A 364 1.43 -14.50 18.06
N THR A 365 2.27 -15.10 18.90
CA THR A 365 2.74 -16.47 18.73
C THR A 365 2.31 -17.34 19.90
N GLY A 366 1.35 -18.26 19.68
CA GLY A 366 0.87 -19.23 20.68
C GLY A 366 1.46 -20.63 20.53
N THR A 367 1.93 -21.00 19.33
CA THR A 367 2.47 -22.36 19.05
C THR A 367 3.86 -22.54 19.67
N GLY A 368 4.03 -23.61 20.49
CA GLY A 368 5.21 -23.81 21.30
C GLY A 368 6.53 -23.85 20.53
N VAL A 369 6.58 -24.46 19.33
CA VAL A 369 7.79 -24.53 18.50
C VAL A 369 8.22 -23.15 18.02
N HIS A 370 7.27 -22.36 17.50
CA HIS A 370 7.52 -21.00 17.01
C HIS A 370 7.91 -20.07 18.17
N ALA A 371 7.12 -20.07 19.25
CA ALA A 371 7.39 -19.28 20.43
C ALA A 371 8.79 -19.59 21.02
N SER A 372 9.17 -20.87 21.08
CA SER A 372 10.49 -21.27 21.58
C SER A 372 11.65 -20.66 20.79
N ALA A 373 11.50 -20.49 19.47
CA ALA A 373 12.55 -19.89 18.65
C ALA A 373 12.64 -18.37 18.90
N VAL A 374 11.49 -17.68 18.95
CA VAL A 374 11.42 -16.23 19.27
C VAL A 374 12.01 -15.98 20.67
N ILE A 375 11.59 -16.76 21.69
CA ILE A 375 12.10 -16.65 23.06
C ILE A 375 13.62 -16.86 23.13
N LYS A 376 14.18 -17.82 22.37
CA LYS A 376 15.63 -18.03 22.32
C LYS A 376 16.36 -16.82 21.73
N ALA A 377 15.81 -16.17 20.73
CA ALA A 377 16.38 -14.94 20.16
C ALA A 377 16.33 -13.80 21.19
N ILE A 378 15.18 -13.58 21.83
CA ILE A 378 15.03 -12.59 22.92
C ILE A 378 16.04 -12.83 24.04
N ARG A 379 16.21 -14.08 24.50
CA ARG A 379 17.16 -14.42 25.55
C ARG A 379 18.64 -14.23 25.17
N LYS A 380 18.95 -14.21 23.87
CA LYS A 380 20.28 -13.84 23.36
C LYS A 380 20.47 -12.32 23.32
N GLY A 381 19.43 -11.52 23.55
CA GLY A 381 19.44 -10.07 23.37
C GLY A 381 19.41 -9.67 21.89
N ASP A 382 19.05 -10.58 20.99
CA ASP A 382 19.03 -10.38 19.55
C ASP A 382 17.60 -10.11 19.07
N MET A 383 17.18 -8.85 19.12
CA MET A 383 15.84 -8.43 18.73
C MET A 383 15.64 -8.47 17.22
N TRP A 384 16.71 -8.26 16.43
CA TRP A 384 16.65 -8.43 14.98
C TRP A 384 16.23 -9.87 14.60
N LEU A 385 16.84 -10.86 15.26
CA LEU A 385 16.52 -12.27 15.07
C LEU A 385 15.11 -12.61 15.60
N ALA A 386 14.73 -12.07 16.77
CA ALA A 386 13.41 -12.30 17.36
C ALA A 386 12.28 -11.85 16.42
N ASP A 387 12.45 -10.70 15.76
CA ASP A 387 11.47 -10.14 14.83
C ASP A 387 11.37 -10.88 13.50
N ARG A 388 12.38 -11.68 13.13
CA ARG A 388 12.45 -12.29 11.79
C ARG A 388 12.39 -13.81 11.78
N VAL A 389 12.62 -14.48 12.92
CA VAL A 389 12.74 -15.94 12.94
C VAL A 389 11.45 -16.67 12.55
N TYR A 390 10.29 -16.07 12.81
CA TYR A 390 8.97 -16.60 12.43
C TYR A 390 8.02 -15.53 11.89
N SER A 391 8.54 -14.38 11.47
CA SER A 391 7.74 -13.32 10.84
C SER A 391 8.42 -12.84 9.56
N GLY A 392 7.62 -12.67 8.49
CA GLY A 392 8.06 -12.02 7.25
C GLY A 392 8.11 -10.50 7.36
N VAL A 393 7.51 -9.93 8.41
CA VAL A 393 7.54 -8.49 8.72
C VAL A 393 8.19 -8.32 10.09
N PRO A 394 9.27 -7.55 10.22
CA PRO A 394 9.87 -7.25 11.52
C PRO A 394 9.00 -6.25 12.27
N ALA A 395 8.45 -6.68 13.41
CA ALA A 395 7.48 -5.88 14.18
C ALA A 395 8.07 -4.54 14.63
N GLY A 396 9.32 -4.55 15.11
CA GLY A 396 10.00 -3.36 15.63
C GLY A 396 10.21 -2.25 14.60
N ASP A 397 10.36 -2.59 13.31
CA ASP A 397 10.55 -1.61 12.24
C ASP A 397 9.27 -0.76 11.99
N PHE A 398 8.12 -1.22 12.51
CA PHE A 398 6.81 -0.58 12.32
C PHE A 398 6.13 -0.16 13.64
N GLY A 399 6.91 0.00 14.72
CA GLY A 399 6.41 0.43 16.02
C GLY A 399 5.60 -0.63 16.77
N LEU A 400 5.83 -1.92 16.46
CA LEU A 400 5.14 -3.08 17.05
C LEU A 400 6.14 -4.02 17.73
N GLU A 401 5.64 -5.09 18.36
CA GLU A 401 6.49 -6.09 19.04
C GLU A 401 5.96 -7.51 18.88
N GLN A 402 6.84 -8.51 19.04
CA GLN A 402 6.48 -9.92 19.08
C GLN A 402 5.82 -10.25 20.41
N VAL A 403 4.65 -10.85 20.39
CA VAL A 403 3.88 -11.21 21.58
C VAL A 403 3.78 -12.74 21.72
N ILE A 404 4.23 -13.26 22.85
CA ILE A 404 4.12 -14.69 23.15
C ILE A 404 2.84 -14.94 23.94
N ARG A 405 1.94 -15.76 23.37
CA ARG A 405 0.67 -16.13 23.98
C ARG A 405 0.72 -17.53 24.59
N ILE A 406 -0.17 -17.76 25.55
CA ILE A 406 -0.41 -19.06 26.19
C ILE A 406 -1.74 -19.64 25.68
N GLY A 407 -1.77 -20.91 25.28
CA GLY A 407 -2.97 -21.58 24.81
C GLY A 407 -2.78 -23.08 24.58
N HIS A 408 -3.76 -23.73 23.97
CA HIS A 408 -3.77 -25.18 23.78
C HIS A 408 -2.59 -25.74 22.96
N MET A 409 -2.00 -24.91 22.08
CA MET A 409 -0.84 -25.27 21.27
C MET A 409 0.51 -24.86 21.89
N SER A 410 0.49 -24.22 23.05
CA SER A 410 1.70 -23.73 23.71
C SER A 410 2.54 -24.84 24.31
N GLY A 411 3.85 -24.58 24.38
CA GLY A 411 4.82 -25.34 25.18
C GLY A 411 5.05 -24.70 26.55
N ARG A 412 5.79 -25.41 27.44
CA ARG A 412 6.18 -24.85 28.75
C ARG A 412 6.97 -23.54 28.61
N SER A 413 7.76 -23.38 27.54
CA SER A 413 8.52 -22.15 27.27
C SER A 413 7.66 -20.92 27.13
N ASN A 414 6.43 -21.02 26.55
CA ASN A 414 5.50 -19.89 26.45
C ASN A 414 5.12 -19.39 27.84
N ILE A 415 4.78 -20.33 28.74
CA ILE A 415 4.34 -20.02 30.10
C ILE A 415 5.47 -19.40 30.92
N ILE A 416 6.64 -19.99 30.86
CA ILE A 416 7.83 -19.48 31.55
C ILE A 416 8.12 -18.04 31.08
N HIS A 417 8.16 -17.86 29.77
CA HIS A 417 8.41 -16.52 29.20
C HIS A 417 7.36 -15.50 29.64
N TRP A 418 6.07 -15.87 29.60
CA TRP A 418 4.99 -14.97 30.01
C TRP A 418 5.11 -14.58 31.49
N LEU A 419 5.38 -15.55 32.38
CA LEU A 419 5.59 -15.29 33.81
C LEU A 419 6.79 -14.37 34.03
N GLU A 420 7.96 -14.69 33.45
CA GLU A 420 9.18 -13.89 33.57
C GLU A 420 8.98 -12.45 33.06
N SER A 421 8.33 -12.28 31.91
CA SER A 421 8.02 -10.97 31.31
C SER A 421 7.04 -10.13 32.15
N ASN A 422 6.23 -10.78 33.00
CA ASN A 422 5.32 -10.13 33.94
C ASN A 422 5.90 -10.01 35.37
N GLY A 423 7.21 -10.28 35.55
CA GLY A 423 7.90 -10.16 36.85
C GLY A 423 7.50 -11.21 37.85
N MET A 424 7.02 -12.38 37.39
CA MET A 424 6.59 -13.49 38.24
C MET A 424 7.61 -14.63 38.20
N GLU A 425 7.79 -15.34 39.32
CA GLU A 425 8.63 -16.51 39.38
C GLU A 425 7.96 -17.71 38.69
N ALA A 426 8.65 -18.32 37.74
CA ALA A 426 8.17 -19.48 36.99
C ALA A 426 8.52 -20.77 37.72
N THR A 427 7.86 -21.05 38.88
CA THR A 427 8.06 -22.31 39.60
C THR A 427 7.54 -23.50 38.80
N ASP A 428 8.11 -24.68 39.00
CA ASP A 428 7.71 -25.88 38.25
C ASP A 428 6.23 -26.23 38.47
N GLU A 429 5.73 -26.04 39.70
CA GLU A 429 4.32 -26.28 40.07
C GLU A 429 3.37 -25.32 39.36
N LEU A 430 3.67 -24.00 39.35
CA LEU A 430 2.86 -23.00 38.68
C LEU A 430 2.86 -23.21 37.16
N VAL A 431 4.04 -23.50 36.61
CA VAL A 431 4.19 -23.80 35.16
C VAL A 431 3.40 -25.05 34.77
N ALA A 432 3.42 -26.11 35.61
CA ALA A 432 2.63 -27.30 35.36
C ALA A 432 1.11 -27.02 35.42
N HIS A 433 0.67 -26.28 36.43
CA HIS A 433 -0.73 -25.88 36.56
C HIS A 433 -1.22 -25.10 35.33
N LEU A 434 -0.52 -24.03 34.96
CA LEU A 434 -0.89 -23.20 33.81
C LEU A 434 -0.82 -23.98 32.47
N PHE A 435 0.08 -24.97 32.38
CA PHE A 435 0.16 -25.84 31.20
C PHE A 435 -1.11 -26.69 31.06
N GLU A 436 -1.61 -27.30 32.11
CA GLU A 436 -2.85 -28.08 32.10
C GLU A 436 -4.07 -27.18 31.81
N VAL A 437 -4.14 -26.01 32.44
CA VAL A 437 -5.19 -25.01 32.15
C VAL A 437 -5.16 -24.62 30.67
N ALA A 438 -3.98 -24.28 30.14
CA ALA A 438 -3.83 -23.87 28.74
C ALA A 438 -4.25 -24.99 27.76
N LYS A 439 -3.89 -26.28 28.07
CA LYS A 439 -4.25 -27.44 27.23
C LYS A 439 -5.74 -27.69 27.14
N SER A 440 -6.50 -27.26 28.13
CA SER A 440 -7.97 -27.35 28.14
C SER A 440 -8.70 -26.22 27.40
N GLN A 441 -7.97 -25.17 26.97
CA GLN A 441 -8.58 -24.01 26.32
C GLN A 441 -8.86 -24.26 24.83
N PRO A 442 -9.93 -23.71 24.27
CA PRO A 442 -10.23 -23.82 22.83
C PRO A 442 -9.42 -22.83 21.96
N ARG A 443 -8.77 -21.84 22.58
CA ARG A 443 -8.00 -20.77 21.95
C ARG A 443 -6.82 -20.32 22.82
N ASN A 444 -6.02 -19.38 22.34
CA ASN A 444 -5.07 -18.67 23.21
C ASN A 444 -5.83 -17.90 24.30
N MET A 445 -5.25 -17.87 25.49
CA MET A 445 -5.77 -17.17 26.65
C MET A 445 -5.45 -15.67 26.53
N GLU A 446 -6.39 -14.85 26.94
CA GLU A 446 -6.13 -13.43 27.17
C GLU A 446 -5.39 -13.26 28.51
N ASP A 447 -4.66 -12.15 28.66
CA ASP A 447 -3.83 -11.92 29.86
C ASP A 447 -4.62 -11.99 31.18
N HIS A 448 -5.87 -11.52 31.19
CA HIS A 448 -6.72 -11.60 32.37
C HIS A 448 -7.11 -13.04 32.74
N GLU A 449 -7.25 -13.94 31.74
CA GLU A 449 -7.54 -15.35 31.96
C GLU A 449 -6.32 -16.07 32.55
N VAL A 450 -5.12 -15.74 32.07
CA VAL A 450 -3.86 -16.25 32.65
C VAL A 450 -3.71 -15.80 34.10
N ARG A 451 -3.96 -14.51 34.39
CA ARG A 451 -3.91 -13.96 35.76
C ARG A 451 -4.95 -14.61 36.68
N THR A 452 -6.15 -14.91 36.19
CA THR A 452 -7.17 -15.64 36.93
C THR A 452 -6.69 -17.05 37.29
N ALA A 453 -6.14 -17.79 36.31
CA ALA A 453 -5.61 -19.12 36.56
C ALA A 453 -4.44 -19.12 37.57
N ILE A 454 -3.62 -18.07 37.61
CA ILE A 454 -2.58 -17.89 38.62
C ILE A 454 -3.19 -17.67 40.01
N ALA A 455 -4.21 -16.82 40.13
CA ALA A 455 -4.90 -16.53 41.38
C ALA A 455 -5.57 -17.82 41.97
N ASP A 456 -6.20 -18.63 41.10
CA ASP A 456 -6.83 -19.88 41.46
C ASP A 456 -5.80 -20.90 41.98
N PHE A 457 -4.56 -20.91 41.46
CA PHE A 457 -3.46 -21.76 41.93
C PHE A 457 -2.96 -21.32 43.32
N GLN A 458 -3.00 -20.05 43.66
CA GLN A 458 -2.52 -19.47 44.91
C GLN A 458 -3.55 -19.53 46.05
N SER A 459 -4.83 -19.82 45.73
CA SER A 459 -5.93 -19.91 46.70
C SER A 459 -6.01 -21.31 47.35
#